data_422cec4704a1d440407c464c3ff29be8
#
_entry.id   422cec4704a1d440407c464c3ff29be8
#
_cell.length_a   1.000
_cell.length_b   1.000
_cell.length_c   1.000
_cell.angle_alpha   90.00
_cell.angle_beta   90.00
_cell.angle_gamma   90.00
#
_symmetry.space_group_name_H-M   'P 1'
#
loop_
_entity.id
_entity.type
_entity.pdbx_description
1 polymer ?
#
loop_
_entity_poly.entity_id
_entity_poly.type
_entity_poly.pdbx_seq_one_letter_code
_entity_poly.pdbx_strand_id
1 'polypeptide(L)'
;MSIETGYRLTDNSRQLRRLFDERVRDLGLTGPQARLLLSLERYPNENQVFYAERLEIEPITLTRIVDRLDEAGWIERQSDPADRRARILHLTDKSRGIVTRLRASVEALFEDMLGGFDSAEREIFARMLERIADNLLAARQPEVAHG
;
A
#
# COMPACT_ATOMS: atom_id res chain seq x y z
N MET A 1 -11.65 19.03 19.45
CA MET A 1 -11.18 19.02 18.05
C MET A 1 -12.38 19.07 17.13
N SER A 2 -12.34 19.88 16.10
CA SER A 2 -13.47 19.94 15.17
C SER A 2 -13.46 18.72 14.23
N ILE A 3 -14.65 18.32 13.80
CA ILE A 3 -14.85 17.28 12.77
C ILE A 3 -14.10 17.59 11.48
N GLU A 4 -13.88 18.87 11.21
CA GLU A 4 -13.12 19.39 10.06
C GLU A 4 -11.71 18.81 9.97
N THR A 5 -11.02 18.65 11.09
CA THR A 5 -9.66 18.06 11.10
C THR A 5 -9.69 16.60 10.62
N GLY A 6 -10.72 15.84 11.00
CA GLY A 6 -10.91 14.48 10.50
C GLY A 6 -11.17 14.42 9.00
N TYR A 7 -12.00 15.32 8.50
CA TYR A 7 -12.27 15.41 7.05
C TYR A 7 -11.03 15.79 6.26
N ARG A 8 -10.17 16.66 6.79
CA ARG A 8 -8.89 17.00 6.13
C ARG A 8 -7.99 15.79 5.96
N LEU A 9 -7.94 14.91 6.95
CA LEU A 9 -7.16 13.67 6.85
C LEU A 9 -7.65 12.79 5.69
N THR A 10 -8.96 12.58 5.59
CA THR A 10 -9.56 11.77 4.52
C THR A 10 -9.43 12.42 3.15
N ASP A 11 -9.63 13.74 3.07
CA ASP A 11 -9.47 14.50 1.82
C ASP A 11 -8.02 14.50 1.33
N ASN A 12 -7.07 14.70 2.22
CA ASN A 12 -5.64 14.66 1.89
C ASN A 12 -5.23 13.26 1.43
N SER A 13 -5.72 12.22 2.09
CA SER A 13 -5.46 10.83 1.69
C SER A 13 -5.97 10.56 0.26
N ARG A 14 -7.17 11.04 -0.08
CA ARG A 14 -7.75 10.90 -1.42
C ARG A 14 -6.93 11.66 -2.48
N GLN A 15 -6.51 12.88 -2.19
CA GLN A 15 -5.66 13.66 -3.09
C GLN A 15 -4.29 13.02 -3.30
N LEU A 16 -3.70 12.51 -2.23
CA LEU A 16 -2.43 11.79 -2.28
C LEU A 16 -2.54 10.56 -3.20
N ARG A 17 -3.62 9.78 -3.06
CA ARG A 17 -3.87 8.62 -3.92
C ARG A 17 -4.05 9.00 -5.38
N ARG A 18 -4.80 10.06 -5.65
CA ARG A 18 -5.00 10.57 -7.02
C ARG A 18 -3.67 10.95 -7.66
N LEU A 19 -2.85 11.71 -6.94
CA LEU A 19 -1.55 12.15 -7.46
C LEU A 19 -0.59 10.96 -7.64
N PHE A 20 -0.62 9.99 -6.74
CA PHE A 20 0.10 8.74 -6.89
C PHE A 20 -0.32 8.00 -8.17
N ASP A 21 -1.61 7.81 -8.39
CA ASP A 21 -2.12 7.13 -9.59
C ASP A 21 -1.69 7.85 -10.89
N GLU A 22 -1.68 9.18 -10.90
CA GLU A 22 -1.21 9.96 -12.04
C GLU A 22 0.28 9.74 -12.32
N ARG A 23 1.11 9.78 -11.28
CA ARG A 23 2.58 9.64 -11.42
C ARG A 23 3.01 8.25 -11.86
N VAL A 24 2.38 7.21 -11.36
CA VAL A 24 2.74 5.83 -11.72
C VAL A 24 2.37 5.49 -13.17
N ARG A 25 1.47 6.22 -13.79
CA ARG A 25 1.17 6.06 -15.22
C ARG A 25 2.38 6.33 -16.10
N ASP A 26 3.25 7.25 -15.71
CA ASP A 26 4.50 7.52 -16.42
C ASP A 26 5.46 6.31 -16.41
N LEU A 27 5.26 5.38 -15.49
CA LEU A 27 5.99 4.11 -15.42
C LEU A 27 5.30 2.98 -16.18
N GLY A 28 4.16 3.27 -16.83
CA GLY A 28 3.35 2.26 -17.50
C GLY A 28 2.51 1.40 -16.57
N LEU A 29 2.27 1.85 -15.34
CA LEU A 29 1.50 1.13 -14.32
C LEU A 29 0.15 1.80 -14.05
N THR A 30 -0.85 0.99 -13.74
CA THR A 30 -2.06 1.49 -13.09
C THR A 30 -1.80 1.69 -11.59
N GLY A 31 -2.61 2.52 -10.93
CA GLY A 31 -2.53 2.69 -9.48
C GLY A 31 -2.58 1.38 -8.71
N PRO A 32 -3.59 0.51 -8.95
CA PRO A 32 -3.65 -0.80 -8.29
C PRO A 32 -2.44 -1.71 -8.53
N GLN A 33 -1.89 -1.75 -9.73
CA GLN A 33 -0.67 -2.49 -10.03
C GLN A 33 0.52 -1.99 -9.23
N ALA A 34 0.71 -0.66 -9.19
CA ALA A 34 1.78 -0.03 -8.44
C ALA A 34 1.65 -0.29 -6.93
N ARG A 35 0.44 -0.16 -6.39
CA ARG A 35 0.19 -0.44 -4.97
C ARG A 35 0.45 -1.90 -4.61
N LEU A 36 0.11 -2.84 -5.49
CA LEU A 36 0.42 -4.25 -5.25
C LEU A 36 1.94 -4.51 -5.23
N LEU A 37 2.67 -3.97 -6.21
CA LEU A 37 4.13 -4.10 -6.25
C LEU A 37 4.80 -3.54 -4.99
N LEU A 38 4.37 -2.37 -4.52
CA LEU A 38 4.86 -1.77 -3.28
C LEU A 38 4.48 -2.59 -2.05
N SER A 39 3.30 -3.19 -2.02
CA SER A 39 2.86 -4.05 -0.92
C SER A 39 3.67 -5.34 -0.86
N LEU A 40 4.02 -5.92 -2.01
CA LEU A 40 4.87 -7.10 -2.08
C LEU A 40 6.29 -6.82 -1.57
N GLU A 41 6.82 -5.63 -1.82
CA GLU A 41 8.11 -5.22 -1.28
C GLU A 41 8.04 -4.99 0.23
N ARG A 42 7.00 -4.30 0.70
CA ARG A 42 6.86 -3.95 2.11
C ARG A 42 6.46 -5.14 2.99
N TYR A 43 5.63 -6.02 2.48
CA TYR A 43 5.10 -7.21 3.18
C TYR A 43 5.31 -8.45 2.33
N PRO A 44 6.54 -8.97 2.22
CA PRO A 44 6.85 -10.12 1.38
C PRO A 44 6.27 -11.43 1.95
N ASN A 45 6.17 -12.43 1.08
CA ASN A 45 5.83 -13.82 1.44
C ASN A 45 4.41 -14.01 1.99
N GLU A 46 3.49 -13.15 1.63
CA GLU A 46 2.08 -13.27 2.00
C GLU A 46 1.27 -13.90 0.85
N ASN A 47 0.11 -14.45 1.20
CA ASN A 47 -0.80 -15.02 0.22
C ASN A 47 -1.64 -13.92 -0.48
N GLN A 48 -2.30 -14.31 -1.56
CA GLN A 48 -3.09 -13.40 -2.38
C GLN A 48 -4.24 -12.75 -1.58
N VAL A 49 -4.84 -13.47 -0.63
CA VAL A 49 -5.92 -12.96 0.24
C VAL A 49 -5.43 -11.79 1.11
N PHE A 50 -4.22 -11.91 1.66
CA PHE A 50 -3.61 -10.84 2.45
C PHE A 50 -3.53 -9.52 1.66
N TYR A 51 -3.05 -9.57 0.43
CA TYR A 51 -2.92 -8.37 -0.40
C TYR A 51 -4.28 -7.80 -0.84
N ALA A 52 -5.25 -8.66 -1.11
CA ALA A 52 -6.62 -8.23 -1.43
C ALA A 52 -7.24 -7.45 -0.28
N GLU A 53 -7.13 -7.95 0.93
CA GLU A 53 -7.63 -7.29 2.14
C GLU A 53 -6.90 -5.97 2.41
N ARG A 54 -5.57 -5.98 2.31
CA ARG A 54 -4.77 -4.78 2.56
C ARG A 54 -5.03 -3.67 1.56
N LEU A 55 -5.21 -4.01 0.30
CA LEU A 55 -5.48 -3.05 -0.78
C LEU A 55 -6.97 -2.73 -0.91
N GLU A 56 -7.83 -3.38 -0.11
CA GLU A 56 -9.29 -3.23 -0.19
C GLU A 56 -9.81 -3.45 -1.61
N ILE A 57 -9.29 -4.53 -2.25
CA ILE A 57 -9.65 -4.95 -3.61
C ILE A 57 -10.36 -6.29 -3.53
N GLU A 58 -11.43 -6.45 -4.31
CA GLU A 58 -12.12 -7.73 -4.46
C GLU A 58 -11.16 -8.83 -4.95
N PRO A 59 -11.25 -10.06 -4.40
CA PRO A 59 -10.31 -11.13 -4.76
C PRO A 59 -10.21 -11.40 -6.25
N ILE A 60 -11.32 -11.36 -6.98
CA ILE A 60 -11.33 -11.58 -8.43
C ILE A 60 -10.61 -10.44 -9.19
N THR A 61 -10.75 -9.22 -8.73
CA THR A 61 -10.04 -8.06 -9.30
C THR A 61 -8.55 -8.17 -9.05
N LEU A 62 -8.15 -8.57 -7.83
CA LEU A 62 -6.74 -8.79 -7.51
C LEU A 62 -6.13 -9.88 -8.40
N THR A 63 -6.85 -11.00 -8.61
CA THR A 63 -6.38 -12.07 -9.50
C THR A 63 -6.06 -11.55 -10.91
N ARG A 64 -6.89 -10.67 -11.45
CA ARG A 64 -6.63 -10.04 -12.76
C ARG A 64 -5.41 -9.15 -12.76
N ILE A 65 -5.20 -8.40 -11.69
CA ILE A 65 -4.00 -7.56 -11.54
C ILE A 65 -2.75 -8.44 -11.47
N VAL A 66 -2.79 -9.48 -10.66
CA VAL A 66 -1.69 -10.45 -10.52
C VAL A 66 -1.40 -11.13 -11.87
N ASP A 67 -2.43 -11.54 -12.62
CA ASP A 67 -2.25 -12.15 -13.95
C ASP A 67 -1.46 -11.24 -14.88
N ARG A 68 -1.78 -9.95 -14.92
CA ARG A 68 -1.08 -8.99 -15.76
C ARG A 68 0.36 -8.77 -15.34
N LEU A 69 0.61 -8.72 -14.03
CA LEU A 69 1.97 -8.55 -13.50
C LEU A 69 2.82 -9.83 -13.67
N ASP A 70 2.18 -10.99 -13.61
CA ASP A 70 2.80 -12.28 -13.93
C ASP A 70 3.18 -12.36 -15.42
N GLU A 71 2.28 -11.99 -16.33
CA GLU A 71 2.55 -11.89 -17.76
C GLU A 71 3.72 -10.95 -18.06
N ALA A 72 3.82 -9.84 -17.34
CA ALA A 72 4.95 -8.91 -17.44
C ALA A 72 6.26 -9.48 -16.85
N GLY A 73 6.17 -10.58 -16.11
CA GLY A 73 7.31 -11.23 -15.47
C GLY A 73 7.73 -10.58 -14.16
N TRP A 74 6.91 -9.75 -13.54
CA TRP A 74 7.24 -9.03 -12.31
C TRP A 74 6.79 -9.70 -11.04
N ILE A 75 5.81 -10.60 -11.12
CA ILE A 75 5.29 -11.39 -9.99
C ILE A 75 5.35 -12.85 -10.35
N GLU A 76 5.58 -13.67 -9.34
CA GLU A 76 5.52 -15.12 -9.40
C GLU A 76 4.57 -15.65 -8.34
N ARG A 77 3.71 -16.59 -8.71
CA ARG A 77 2.84 -17.32 -7.78
C ARG A 77 3.52 -18.62 -7.37
N GLN A 78 3.55 -18.88 -6.07
CA GLN A 78 4.00 -20.16 -5.53
C GLN A 78 2.91 -20.78 -4.67
N SER A 79 2.86 -22.10 -4.62
CA SER A 79 1.95 -22.81 -3.73
C SER A 79 2.35 -22.59 -2.29
N ASP A 80 1.37 -22.34 -1.41
CA ASP A 80 1.61 -22.25 0.02
C ASP A 80 1.81 -23.67 0.58
N PRO A 81 2.95 -23.97 1.24
CA PRO A 81 3.17 -25.29 1.85
C PRO A 81 2.14 -25.63 2.93
N ALA A 82 1.58 -24.62 3.60
CA ALA A 82 0.61 -24.79 4.68
C ALA A 82 -0.84 -24.96 4.15
N ASP A 83 -1.15 -24.41 2.97
CA ASP A 83 -2.48 -24.46 2.36
C ASP A 83 -2.37 -24.56 0.84
N ARG A 84 -2.66 -25.74 0.28
CA ARG A 84 -2.58 -26.01 -1.16
C ARG A 84 -3.52 -25.16 -2.01
N ARG A 85 -4.54 -24.54 -1.41
CA ARG A 85 -5.50 -23.67 -2.10
C ARG A 85 -5.01 -22.22 -2.19
N ALA A 86 -4.06 -21.84 -1.36
CA ALA A 86 -3.52 -20.51 -1.32
C ALA A 86 -2.30 -20.37 -2.24
N ARG A 87 -2.13 -19.16 -2.77
CA ARG A 87 -0.96 -18.78 -3.58
C ARG A 87 -0.20 -17.69 -2.87
N ILE A 88 1.08 -17.91 -2.62
CA ILE A 88 2.01 -16.90 -2.13
C ILE A 88 2.53 -16.12 -3.33
N LEU A 89 2.54 -14.79 -3.22
CA LEU A 89 3.03 -13.90 -4.26
C LEU A 89 4.45 -13.45 -3.95
N HIS A 90 5.28 -13.47 -4.97
CA HIS A 90 6.68 -13.04 -4.88
C HIS A 90 7.02 -12.07 -6.00
N LEU A 91 7.84 -11.08 -5.68
CA LEU A 91 8.51 -10.27 -6.70
C LEU A 91 9.62 -11.11 -7.36
N THR A 92 9.76 -10.96 -8.66
CA THR A 92 10.84 -11.61 -9.42
C THR A 92 12.08 -10.71 -9.48
N ASP A 93 13.22 -11.28 -9.86
CA ASP A 93 14.44 -10.48 -10.11
C ASP A 93 14.22 -9.46 -11.23
N LYS A 94 13.41 -9.79 -12.23
CA LYS A 94 13.04 -8.88 -13.33
C LYS A 94 12.30 -7.63 -12.84
N SER A 95 11.57 -7.72 -11.73
CA SER A 95 10.82 -6.58 -11.16
C SER A 95 11.70 -5.52 -10.53
N ARG A 96 12.97 -5.80 -10.28
CA ARG A 96 13.88 -4.93 -9.52
C ARG A 96 13.98 -3.52 -10.10
N GLY A 97 14.07 -3.40 -11.41
CA GLY A 97 14.13 -2.11 -12.10
C GLY A 97 12.86 -1.29 -11.95
N ILE A 98 11.70 -1.91 -12.18
CA ILE A 98 10.41 -1.20 -12.05
C ILE A 98 10.10 -0.82 -10.59
N VAL A 99 10.41 -1.67 -9.64
CA VAL A 99 10.21 -1.39 -8.21
C VAL A 99 11.12 -0.24 -7.74
N THR A 100 12.37 -0.20 -8.19
CA THR A 100 13.29 0.92 -7.88
C THR A 100 12.76 2.24 -8.42
N ARG A 101 12.29 2.28 -9.66
CA ARG A 101 11.69 3.48 -10.26
C ARG A 101 10.41 3.89 -9.55
N LEU A 102 9.57 2.92 -9.18
CA LEU A 102 8.34 3.16 -8.45
C LEU A 102 8.62 3.75 -7.07
N ARG A 103 9.60 3.21 -6.35
CA ARG A 103 10.01 3.74 -5.06
C ARG A 103 10.49 5.19 -5.17
N ALA A 104 11.33 5.49 -6.15
CA ALA A 104 11.81 6.85 -6.40
C ALA A 104 10.64 7.82 -6.67
N SER A 105 9.63 7.39 -7.43
CA SER A 105 8.43 8.19 -7.69
C SER A 105 7.63 8.46 -6.40
N VAL A 106 7.51 7.48 -5.53
CA VAL A 106 6.83 7.62 -4.23
C VAL A 106 7.60 8.56 -3.29
N GLU A 107 8.92 8.41 -3.23
CA GLU A 107 9.77 9.31 -2.43
C GLU A 107 9.63 10.77 -2.88
N ALA A 108 9.64 11.01 -4.20
CA ALA A 108 9.43 12.34 -4.76
C ALA A 108 8.04 12.89 -4.42
N LEU A 109 7.01 12.05 -4.46
CA LEU A 109 5.65 12.43 -4.08
C LEU A 109 5.57 12.85 -2.61
N PHE A 110 6.20 12.10 -1.72
CA PHE A 110 6.22 12.41 -0.30
C PHE A 110 7.04 13.68 -0.01
N GLU A 111 8.10 13.92 -0.74
CA GLU A 111 8.83 15.19 -0.64
C GLU A 111 7.96 16.38 -1.06
N ASP A 112 7.18 16.27 -2.12
CA ASP A 112 6.22 17.30 -2.51
C ASP A 112 5.14 17.50 -1.44
N MET A 113 4.63 16.41 -0.86
CA MET A 113 3.63 16.46 0.21
C MET A 113 4.16 17.21 1.44
N LEU A 114 5.43 17.07 1.75
CA LEU A 114 6.07 17.67 2.92
C LEU A 114 6.85 18.97 2.59
N GLY A 115 6.58 19.56 1.44
CA GLY A 115 7.22 20.82 1.03
C GLY A 115 7.01 21.91 2.07
N GLY A 116 8.09 22.58 2.46
CA GLY A 116 8.06 23.63 3.47
C GLY A 116 8.11 23.15 4.92
N PHE A 117 8.03 21.85 5.17
CA PHE A 117 8.18 21.27 6.50
C PHE A 117 9.66 21.11 6.84
N ASP A 118 10.07 21.61 8.01
CA ASP A 118 11.42 21.34 8.52
C ASP A 118 11.54 19.92 9.12
N SER A 119 12.75 19.53 9.51
CA SER A 119 13.01 18.20 10.05
C SER A 119 12.23 17.91 11.33
N ALA A 120 12.07 18.90 12.21
CA ALA A 120 11.32 18.74 13.46
C ALA A 120 9.83 18.53 13.20
N GLU A 121 9.25 19.28 12.28
CA GLU A 121 7.85 19.13 11.86
C GLU A 121 7.59 17.78 11.21
N ARG A 122 8.49 17.31 10.35
CA ARG A 122 8.41 15.98 9.71
C ARG A 122 8.42 14.86 10.75
N GLU A 123 9.27 14.98 11.75
CA GLU A 123 9.37 13.99 12.83
C GLU A 123 8.11 13.97 13.70
N ILE A 124 7.57 15.13 14.06
CA ILE A 124 6.31 15.24 14.80
C ILE A 124 5.16 14.64 13.99
N PHE A 125 5.08 14.96 12.70
CA PHE A 125 4.06 14.42 11.80
C PHE A 125 4.09 12.89 11.72
N ALA A 126 5.29 12.30 11.57
CA ALA A 126 5.46 10.85 11.54
C ALA A 126 4.95 10.20 12.84
N ARG A 127 5.32 10.75 13.99
CA ARG A 127 4.85 10.25 15.29
C ARG A 127 3.34 10.38 15.47
N MET A 128 2.74 11.47 14.99
CA MET A 128 1.29 11.65 15.07
C MET A 128 0.55 10.62 14.21
N LEU A 129 1.07 10.31 13.03
CA LEU A 129 0.51 9.26 12.17
C LEU A 129 0.59 7.88 12.83
N GLU A 130 1.69 7.54 13.49
CA GLU A 130 1.82 6.28 14.24
C GLU A 130 0.79 6.19 15.37
N ARG A 131 0.61 7.25 16.14
CA ARG A 131 -0.40 7.31 17.21
C ARG A 131 -1.83 7.15 16.68
N ILE A 132 -2.14 7.78 15.57
CA ILE A 132 -3.43 7.63 14.90
C ILE A 132 -3.63 6.18 14.46
N ALA A 133 -2.62 5.57 13.86
CA ALA A 133 -2.68 4.17 13.43
C ALA A 133 -2.97 3.22 14.61
N ASP A 134 -2.28 3.40 15.73
CA ASP A 134 -2.49 2.60 16.94
C ASP A 134 -3.91 2.76 17.50
N ASN A 135 -4.41 4.00 17.55
CA ASN A 135 -5.75 4.29 18.03
C ASN A 135 -6.83 3.69 17.13
N LEU A 136 -6.65 3.76 15.81
CA LEU A 136 -7.60 3.17 14.86
C LEU A 136 -7.60 1.64 14.95
N LEU A 137 -6.44 1.03 15.14
CA LEU A 137 -6.33 -0.41 15.34
C LEU A 137 -7.05 -0.85 16.63
N ALA A 138 -6.84 -0.15 17.73
CA ALA A 138 -7.51 -0.42 19.01
C ALA A 138 -9.03 -0.26 18.90
N ALA A 139 -9.51 0.74 18.17
CA ALA A 139 -10.94 0.98 17.96
C ALA A 139 -11.63 -0.11 17.13
N ARG A 140 -10.89 -0.87 16.34
CA ARG A 140 -11.42 -2.01 15.55
C ARG A 140 -11.57 -3.28 16.36
N GLN A 141 -10.86 -3.40 17.47
CA GLN A 141 -10.97 -4.57 18.35
C GLN A 141 -12.24 -4.40 19.20
N PRO A 142 -13.23 -5.28 19.10
CA PRO A 142 -14.37 -5.23 19.99
C PRO A 142 -13.85 -5.41 21.42
N GLU A 143 -14.27 -4.56 22.34
CA GLU A 143 -14.08 -4.82 23.76
C GLU A 143 -14.59 -6.23 24.03
N VAL A 144 -13.68 -7.10 24.46
CA VAL A 144 -14.10 -8.38 25.04
C VAL A 144 -14.82 -7.99 26.31
N ALA A 145 -16.14 -7.96 26.28
CA ALA A 145 -16.94 -7.76 27.47
C ALA A 145 -16.54 -8.87 28.46
N HIS A 146 -15.78 -8.51 29.47
CA HIS A 146 -15.58 -9.36 30.61
C HIS A 146 -16.91 -9.35 31.40
N GLY A 147 -17.75 -10.29 30.98
CA GLY A 147 -18.92 -10.59 31.75
C GLY A 147 -18.56 -11.41 33.01
#